data_34b6fac1fc4c4da9c1ff8f496c3af2a0
#
_entry.id   34b6fac1fc4c4da9c1ff8f496c3af2a0
#
_cell.length_a   1.000
_cell.length_b   1.000
_cell.length_c   1.000
_cell.angle_alpha   90.00
_cell.angle_beta   90.00
_cell.angle_gamma   90.00
#
_symmetry.space_group_name_H-M   'P 1'
#
loop_
_entity.id
_entity.type
_entity.pdbx_description
1 polymer ?
#
loop_
_entity_poly.entity_id
_entity_poly.type
_entity_poly.pdbx_seq_one_letter_code
_entity_poly.pdbx_strand_id
1 'polypeptide(L)'
;LVRKVDELQQKVVDMYYDYMTARQLYDMTTNMVQERYKNYQNSQNLSKEVILITDTFYREALDEQVKARGSFFEKRSRLEQLVGNDIFRQFESNVDARSANDRS
;
A
#
# COMPACT_ATOMS: atom_id res chain seq x y z
N LEU A 1 20.46 -0.59 30.11
CA LEU A 1 21.04 -0.50 28.77
C LEU A 1 20.51 -1.58 27.84
N VAL A 2 20.48 -2.83 28.31
CA VAL A 2 19.93 -3.97 27.57
C VAL A 2 18.44 -3.74 27.22
N ARG A 3 17.68 -3.20 28.18
CA ARG A 3 16.26 -2.91 28.00
C ARG A 3 16.01 -1.90 26.88
N LYS A 4 16.85 -0.87 26.76
CA LYS A 4 16.71 0.15 25.70
C LYS A 4 17.04 -0.42 24.32
N VAL A 5 18.00 -1.32 24.22
CA VAL A 5 18.36 -2.00 22.98
C VAL A 5 17.21 -2.90 22.54
N ASP A 6 16.61 -3.65 23.45
CA ASP A 6 15.46 -4.52 23.15
C ASP A 6 14.24 -3.71 22.70
N GLU A 7 13.97 -2.59 23.36
CA GLU A 7 12.88 -1.69 22.99
C GLU A 7 13.10 -1.10 21.59
N LEU A 8 14.33 -0.71 21.26
CA LEU A 8 14.66 -0.18 19.95
C LEU A 8 14.52 -1.25 18.87
N GLN A 9 14.99 -2.47 19.12
CA GLN A 9 14.83 -3.59 18.19
C GLN A 9 13.35 -3.88 17.93
N GLN A 10 12.53 -3.89 18.99
CA GLN A 10 11.10 -4.13 18.86
C GLN A 10 10.44 -3.02 18.05
N LYS A 11 10.85 -1.76 18.25
CA LYS A 11 10.35 -0.63 17.50
C LYS A 11 10.66 -0.76 16.01
N VAL A 12 11.88 -1.18 15.66
CA VAL A 12 12.27 -1.41 14.25
C VAL A 12 11.42 -2.50 13.63
N VAL A 13 11.22 -3.61 14.34
CA VAL A 13 10.40 -4.73 13.87
C VAL A 13 8.97 -4.27 13.61
N ASP A 14 8.38 -3.54 14.56
CA ASP A 14 7.00 -3.06 14.45
C ASP A 14 6.85 -2.11 13.26
N MET A 15 7.79 -1.19 13.09
CA MET A 15 7.77 -0.23 11.99
C MET A 15 8.01 -0.89 10.63
N TYR A 16 8.83 -1.94 10.59
CA TYR A 16 9.03 -2.74 9.38
C TYR A 16 7.72 -3.43 8.96
N TYR A 17 7.02 -4.06 9.92
CA TYR A 17 5.74 -4.71 9.63
C TYR A 17 4.66 -3.70 9.23
N ASP A 18 4.63 -2.52 9.86
CA ASP A 18 3.72 -1.45 9.45
C ASP A 18 3.99 -1.00 8.01
N TYR A 19 5.25 -0.85 7.65
CA TYR A 19 5.66 -0.51 6.29
C TYR A 19 5.25 -1.59 5.29
N MET A 20 5.50 -2.84 5.61
CA MET A 20 5.14 -3.97 4.76
C MET A 20 3.63 -4.05 4.54
N THR A 21 2.86 -3.91 5.62
CA THR A 21 1.39 -3.92 5.56
C THR A 21 0.86 -2.75 4.73
N ALA A 22 1.42 -1.57 4.91
CA ALA A 22 1.04 -0.39 4.14
C ALA A 22 1.33 -0.56 2.65
N ARG A 23 2.45 -1.21 2.30
CA ARG A 23 2.79 -1.54 0.91
C ARG A 23 1.78 -2.52 0.30
N GLN A 24 1.41 -3.56 1.06
CA GLN A 24 0.42 -4.54 0.61
C GLN A 24 -0.93 -3.87 0.36
N LEU A 25 -1.35 -2.99 1.26
CA LEU A 25 -2.61 -2.27 1.12
C LEU A 25 -2.58 -1.33 -0.10
N TYR A 26 -1.47 -0.67 -0.35
CA TYR A 26 -1.31 0.18 -1.53
C TYR A 26 -1.40 -0.65 -2.81
N ASP A 27 -0.74 -1.80 -2.86
CA ASP A 27 -0.81 -2.71 -4.01
C ASP A 27 -2.25 -3.23 -4.23
N MET A 28 -2.95 -3.60 -3.16
CA MET A 28 -4.36 -4.02 -3.23
C MET A 28 -5.25 -2.92 -3.80
N THR A 29 -5.12 -1.69 -3.30
CA THR A 29 -5.94 -0.59 -3.78
C THR A 29 -5.62 -0.22 -5.22
N THR A 30 -4.37 -0.36 -5.64
CA THR A 30 -3.97 -0.16 -7.05
C THR A 30 -4.66 -1.17 -7.96
N ASN A 31 -4.68 -2.45 -7.57
CA ASN A 31 -5.38 -3.49 -8.32
C ASN A 31 -6.88 -3.24 -8.36
N MET A 32 -7.44 -2.78 -7.26
CA MET A 32 -8.86 -2.45 -7.16
C MET A 32 -9.25 -1.30 -8.09
N VAL A 33 -8.42 -0.27 -8.17
CA VAL A 33 -8.62 0.85 -9.11
C VAL A 33 -8.64 0.34 -10.54
N GLN A 34 -7.71 -0.53 -10.92
CA GLN A 34 -7.66 -1.08 -12.28
C GLN A 34 -8.92 -1.90 -12.60
N GLU A 35 -9.36 -2.73 -11.68
CA GLU A 35 -10.57 -3.55 -11.83
C GLU A 35 -11.82 -2.68 -11.95
N ARG A 36 -11.98 -1.69 -11.09
CA ARG A 36 -13.14 -0.77 -11.11
C ARG A 36 -13.15 0.08 -12.37
N TYR A 37 -11.98 0.48 -12.86
CA TYR A 37 -11.88 1.21 -14.12
C TYR A 37 -12.34 0.36 -15.31
N LYS A 38 -11.95 -0.91 -15.36
CA LYS A 38 -12.42 -1.85 -16.39
C LYS A 38 -13.93 -2.02 -16.33
N ASN A 39 -14.48 -2.17 -15.14
CA ASN A 39 -15.92 -2.28 -14.95
C ASN A 39 -16.64 -1.03 -15.45
N TYR A 40 -16.10 0.14 -15.16
CA TYR A 40 -16.64 1.41 -15.64
C TYR A 40 -16.61 1.49 -17.17
N GLN A 41 -15.48 1.13 -17.79
CA GLN A 41 -15.35 1.10 -19.25
C GLN A 41 -16.36 0.15 -19.89
N ASN A 42 -16.52 -1.04 -19.31
CA ASN A 42 -17.44 -2.06 -19.83
C ASN A 42 -18.91 -1.65 -19.66
N SER A 43 -19.20 -0.73 -18.76
CA SER A 43 -20.58 -0.27 -18.49
C SER A 43 -21.09 0.78 -19.47
N GLN A 44 -20.23 1.34 -20.33
CA GLN A 44 -20.55 2.50 -21.18
C GLN A 44 -21.73 2.23 -22.14
N ASN A 45 -21.93 0.97 -22.53
CA ASN A 45 -23.03 0.57 -23.42
C ASN A 45 -24.28 0.10 -22.65
N LEU A 46 -24.27 0.22 -21.33
CA LEU A 46 -25.37 -0.20 -20.47
C LEU A 46 -26.24 0.99 -20.05
N SER A 47 -27.16 0.78 -19.11
CA SER A 47 -28.03 1.84 -18.64
C SER A 47 -27.27 2.94 -17.90
N LYS A 48 -27.83 4.14 -17.85
CA LYS A 48 -27.27 5.28 -17.11
C LYS A 48 -27.06 4.95 -15.64
N GLU A 49 -27.95 4.15 -15.06
CA GLU A 49 -27.87 3.73 -13.66
C GLU A 49 -26.65 2.87 -13.40
N VAL A 50 -26.36 1.92 -14.29
CA VAL A 50 -25.19 1.05 -14.19
C VAL A 50 -23.90 1.86 -14.38
N ILE A 51 -23.88 2.79 -15.34
CA ILE A 51 -22.74 3.68 -15.54
C ILE A 51 -22.46 4.49 -14.27
N LEU A 52 -23.49 5.04 -13.65
CA LEU A 52 -23.36 5.84 -12.43
C LEU A 52 -22.81 5.00 -11.27
N ILE A 53 -23.28 3.76 -11.11
CA ILE A 53 -22.83 2.87 -10.06
C ILE A 53 -21.35 2.51 -10.26
N THR A 54 -20.96 2.14 -11.48
CA THR A 54 -19.56 1.77 -11.78
C THR A 54 -18.62 2.96 -11.66
N ASP A 55 -19.07 4.16 -12.06
CA ASP A 55 -18.32 5.40 -11.87
C ASP A 55 -18.11 5.68 -10.38
N THR A 56 -19.14 5.54 -9.57
CA THR A 56 -19.06 5.74 -8.12
C THR A 56 -18.05 4.78 -7.48
N PHE A 57 -18.11 3.50 -7.82
CA PHE A 57 -17.16 2.51 -7.30
C PHE A 57 -15.73 2.79 -7.73
N TYR A 58 -15.54 3.26 -8.97
CA TYR A 58 -14.22 3.66 -9.45
C TYR A 58 -13.66 4.84 -8.65
N ARG A 59 -14.47 5.88 -8.41
CA ARG A 59 -14.07 7.05 -7.62
C ARG A 59 -13.75 6.70 -6.18
N GLU A 60 -14.53 5.82 -5.57
CA GLU A 60 -14.26 5.32 -4.22
C GLU A 60 -12.92 4.58 -4.16
N ALA A 61 -12.63 3.75 -5.17
CA ALA A 61 -11.36 3.05 -5.25
C ALA A 61 -10.18 4.01 -5.39
N LEU A 62 -10.32 5.08 -6.18
CA LEU A 62 -9.31 6.13 -6.30
C LEU A 62 -9.04 6.81 -4.95
N ASP A 63 -10.08 7.12 -4.19
CA ASP A 63 -9.94 7.73 -2.86
C ASP A 63 -9.21 6.79 -1.90
N GLU A 64 -9.55 5.51 -1.91
CA GLU A 64 -8.86 4.50 -1.08
C GLU A 64 -7.39 4.36 -1.48
N GLN A 65 -7.09 4.41 -2.79
CA GLN A 65 -5.72 4.36 -3.27
C GLN A 65 -4.90 5.57 -2.78
N VAL A 66 -5.47 6.77 -2.83
CA VAL A 66 -4.80 7.98 -2.35
C VAL A 66 -4.48 7.88 -0.86
N LYS A 67 -5.43 7.40 -0.06
CA LYS A 67 -5.22 7.19 1.38
C LYS A 67 -4.13 6.15 1.64
N ALA A 68 -4.17 5.02 0.94
CA ALA A 68 -3.19 3.95 1.09
C ALA A 68 -1.79 4.40 0.66
N ARG A 69 -1.70 5.20 -0.41
CA ARG A 69 -0.44 5.78 -0.87
C ARG A 69 0.16 6.71 0.18
N GLY A 70 -0.65 7.60 0.75
CA GLY A 70 -0.20 8.52 1.80
C GLY A 70 0.31 7.78 3.02
N SER A 71 -0.41 6.76 3.47
CA SER A 71 0.00 5.91 4.59
C SER A 71 1.30 5.17 4.28
N PHE A 72 1.44 4.64 3.08
CA PHE A 72 2.66 3.94 2.65
C PHE A 72 3.88 4.86 2.72
N PHE A 73 3.80 6.05 2.15
CA PHE A 73 4.91 7.01 2.16
C PHE A 73 5.25 7.48 3.57
N GLU A 74 4.25 7.67 4.42
CA GLU A 74 4.47 8.01 5.82
C GLU A 74 5.24 6.92 6.57
N LYS A 75 4.80 5.67 6.45
CA LYS A 75 5.47 4.52 7.10
C LYS A 75 6.88 4.31 6.57
N ARG A 76 7.05 4.48 5.26
CA ARG A 76 8.36 4.41 4.61
C ARG A 76 9.31 5.45 5.17
N SER A 77 8.86 6.69 5.26
CA SER A 77 9.67 7.80 5.77
C SER A 77 10.08 7.58 7.22
N ARG A 78 9.16 7.14 8.06
CA ARG A 78 9.44 6.86 9.47
C ARG A 78 10.49 5.76 9.64
N LEU A 79 10.36 4.69 8.88
CA LEU A 79 11.31 3.57 8.96
C LEU A 79 12.68 4.00 8.47
N GLU A 80 12.75 4.72 7.36
CA GLU A 80 14.00 5.26 6.81
C GLU A 80 14.73 6.14 7.81
N GLN A 81 14.01 7.03 8.49
CA GLN A 81 14.57 7.91 9.52
C GLN A 81 15.11 7.14 10.72
N LEU A 82 14.44 6.04 11.07
CA LEU A 82 14.85 5.26 12.24
C LEU A 82 16.11 4.42 11.97
N VAL A 83 16.19 3.76 10.82
CA VAL A 83 17.21 2.76 10.53
C VAL A 83 18.36 3.27 9.66
N GLY A 84 18.17 4.39 8.97
CA GLY A 84 19.14 4.93 8.02
C GLY A 84 19.02 4.31 6.63
N ASN A 85 19.67 4.95 5.65
CA ASN A 85 19.47 4.63 4.24
C ASN A 85 19.90 3.21 3.85
N ASP A 86 21.04 2.73 4.35
CA ASP A 86 21.59 1.45 3.91
C ASP A 86 20.72 0.28 4.37
N ILE A 87 20.31 0.31 5.64
CA ILE A 87 19.44 -0.73 6.20
C ILE A 87 18.04 -0.62 5.60
N PHE A 88 17.55 0.60 5.39
CA PHE A 88 16.26 0.82 4.76
C PHE A 88 16.19 0.21 3.35
N ARG A 89 17.25 0.34 2.55
CA ARG A 89 17.30 -0.24 1.20
C ARG A 89 17.17 -1.77 1.24
N GLN A 90 17.76 -2.42 2.23
CA GLN A 90 17.61 -3.86 2.41
C GLN A 90 16.16 -4.23 2.74
N PHE A 91 15.51 -3.47 3.60
CA PHE A 91 14.10 -3.69 3.94
C PHE A 91 13.19 -3.48 2.74
N GLU A 92 13.43 -2.42 1.97
CA GLU A 92 12.67 -2.12 0.75
C GLU A 92 12.80 -3.25 -0.28
N SER A 93 14.00 -3.76 -0.47
CA SER A 93 14.25 -4.88 -1.38
C SER A 93 13.48 -6.12 -0.97
N ASN A 94 13.45 -6.44 0.33
CA ASN A 94 12.70 -7.59 0.86
C ASN A 94 11.19 -7.43 0.67
N VAL A 95 10.66 -6.24 0.91
CA VAL A 95 9.25 -5.94 0.74
C VAL A 95 8.84 -6.02 -0.73
N ASP A 96 9.68 -5.48 -1.63
CA ASP A 96 9.45 -5.56 -3.07
C ASP A 96 9.46 -7.01 -3.58
N ALA A 97 10.38 -7.83 -3.08
CA ALA A 97 10.43 -9.25 -3.42
C ALA A 97 9.16 -10.00 -2.97
N ARG A 98 8.67 -9.72 -1.77
CA ARG A 98 7.41 -10.30 -1.27
C ARG A 98 6.21 -9.85 -2.09
N SER A 99 6.17 -8.58 -2.44
CA SER A 99 5.09 -8.02 -3.27
C SER A 99 5.06 -8.69 -4.64
N ALA A 100 6.22 -8.93 -5.25
CA ALA A 100 6.33 -9.64 -6.53
C ALA A 100 5.87 -11.09 -6.40
N ASN A 101 6.21 -11.79 -5.30
CA ASN A 101 5.78 -13.16 -5.06
C ASN A 101 4.26 -13.25 -4.86
N ASP A 102 3.68 -12.30 -4.16
CA ASP A 102 2.24 -12.25 -3.91
C ASP A 102 1.43 -12.05 -5.20
N ARG A 103 2.04 -11.43 -6.22
CA ARG A 103 1.41 -11.20 -7.52
C ARG A 103 1.50 -12.39 -8.48
N SER A 104 2.43 -13.25 -8.22
CA SER A 104 2.62 -14.45 -9.06
C SER A 104 1.78 -15.62 -8.55
#